data_f5aae63f8f95839bf09d3d56d3c31fdb
#
_entry.id   f5aae63f8f95839bf09d3d56d3c31fdb
#
_cell.length_a   1.000
_cell.length_b   1.000
_cell.length_c   1.000
_cell.angle_alpha   90.00
_cell.angle_beta   90.00
_cell.angle_gamma   90.00
#
_symmetry.space_group_name_H-M   'P 1'
#
loop_
_entity.id
_entity.type
_entity.pdbx_description
1 polymer ?
#
loop_
_entity_poly.entity_id
_entity_poly.type
_entity_poly.pdbx_seq_one_letter_code
_entity_poly.pdbx_strand_id
1 'polypeptide(L)'
;GPLYLKSLKELLGDAVLLDYLVITHSHYDHLGAAYYLKKNIPGLKMGTHENVAQLLKKESVLAMMNRLSEIQRPLFKDIAGDEDLAIRTIDFDLTLREGDEFDLGGLTCRVYETPGHTRDSLAFYIPELKALFPGEAAGVPQGTDGNEPQVEFLASYGDYLASIDRMITLAPEILGIGHGWVLTGPDAM
;
A
#
# COMPACT_ATOMS: atom_id res chain seq x y z
N GLY A 1 0.16 12.04 -4.14
CA GLY A 1 -0.35 12.90 -3.06
C GLY A 1 -1.59 13.65 -3.49
N PRO A 2 -1.50 14.71 -4.32
CA PRO A 2 -2.66 15.57 -4.67
C PRO A 2 -3.83 14.81 -5.28
N LEU A 3 -3.57 13.84 -6.18
CA LEU A 3 -4.61 13.02 -6.77
C LEU A 3 -5.38 12.22 -5.71
N TYR A 4 -4.66 11.54 -4.79
CA TYR A 4 -5.29 10.81 -3.70
C TYR A 4 -6.15 11.72 -2.83
N LEU A 5 -5.63 12.89 -2.44
CA LEU A 5 -6.39 13.83 -1.62
C LEU A 5 -7.64 14.34 -2.35
N LYS A 6 -7.53 14.60 -3.66
CA LYS A 6 -8.69 14.97 -4.49
C LYS A 6 -9.74 13.87 -4.50
N SER A 7 -9.35 12.62 -4.80
CA SER A 7 -10.28 11.49 -4.81
C SER A 7 -10.92 11.24 -3.44
N LEU A 8 -10.15 11.39 -2.35
CA LEU A 8 -10.70 11.28 -1.00
C LEU A 8 -11.74 12.37 -0.73
N LYS A 9 -11.51 13.61 -1.17
CA LYS A 9 -12.49 14.70 -1.04
C LYS A 9 -13.75 14.45 -1.87
N GLU A 10 -13.61 13.91 -3.06
CA GLU A 10 -14.75 13.54 -3.92
C GLU A 10 -15.62 12.44 -3.28
N LEU A 11 -15.00 11.49 -2.56
CA LEU A 11 -15.70 10.38 -1.94
C LEU A 11 -16.24 10.71 -0.52
N LEU A 12 -15.48 11.45 0.28
CA LEU A 12 -15.73 11.66 1.71
C LEU A 12 -16.16 13.09 2.04
N GLY A 13 -16.17 14.00 1.05
CA GLY A 13 -16.43 15.42 1.24
C GLY A 13 -15.16 16.22 1.55
N ASP A 14 -15.28 17.55 1.62
CA ASP A 14 -14.13 18.46 1.79
C ASP A 14 -13.37 18.26 3.10
N ALA A 15 -14.08 17.91 4.16
CA ALA A 15 -13.48 17.56 5.45
C ALA A 15 -13.14 16.06 5.47
N VAL A 16 -12.02 15.70 4.81
CA VAL A 16 -11.56 14.30 4.81
C VAL A 16 -11.21 13.87 6.22
N LEU A 17 -12.03 12.99 6.78
CA LEU A 17 -11.77 12.30 8.03
C LEU A 17 -11.29 10.89 7.71
N LEU A 18 -10.00 10.66 7.92
CA LEU A 18 -9.33 9.38 7.73
C LEU A 18 -8.53 9.07 8.98
N ASP A 19 -8.87 7.95 9.64
CA ASP A 19 -8.21 7.58 10.89
C ASP A 19 -6.84 6.94 10.64
N TYR A 20 -6.76 6.09 9.60
CA TYR A 20 -5.56 5.30 9.33
C TYR A 20 -5.14 5.35 7.86
N LEU A 21 -3.83 5.40 7.64
CA LEU A 21 -3.16 5.10 6.39
C LEU A 21 -2.11 4.02 6.68
N VAL A 22 -2.28 2.85 6.09
CA VAL A 22 -1.33 1.74 6.25
C VAL A 22 -0.56 1.50 4.96
N ILE A 23 0.74 1.27 5.09
CA ILE A 23 1.66 1.03 3.96
C ILE A 23 1.92 -0.46 3.84
N THR A 24 1.70 -1.01 2.67
CA THR A 24 1.91 -2.43 2.39
C THR A 24 3.39 -2.81 2.34
N HIS A 25 4.23 -1.98 1.72
CA HIS A 25 5.67 -2.27 1.58
C HIS A 25 6.47 -1.02 1.17
N SER A 26 7.80 -1.14 1.07
CA SER A 26 8.73 -0.04 0.95
C SER A 26 8.95 0.52 -0.47
N HIS A 27 8.20 0.12 -1.49
CA HIS A 27 8.36 0.68 -2.81
C HIS A 27 7.84 2.12 -2.89
N TYR A 28 8.55 2.96 -3.67
CA TYR A 28 8.33 4.40 -3.74
C TYR A 28 6.93 4.78 -4.26
N ASP A 29 6.35 4.00 -5.13
CA ASP A 29 5.03 4.20 -5.73
C ASP A 29 3.89 3.82 -4.78
N HIS A 30 4.13 2.97 -3.76
CA HIS A 30 3.17 2.63 -2.71
C HIS A 30 3.22 3.57 -1.50
N LEU A 31 4.36 4.18 -1.24
CA LEU A 31 4.50 5.10 -0.09
C LEU A 31 4.69 6.57 -0.49
N GLY A 32 4.85 6.87 -1.78
CA GLY A 32 5.18 8.22 -2.26
C GLY A 32 4.15 9.31 -1.93
N ALA A 33 2.87 8.95 -1.74
CA ALA A 33 1.83 9.88 -1.31
C ALA A 33 1.76 10.08 0.21
N ALA A 34 2.41 9.20 0.99
CA ALA A 34 2.19 9.09 2.43
C ALA A 34 2.52 10.38 3.20
N TYR A 35 3.69 10.96 2.96
CA TYR A 35 4.08 12.23 3.61
C TYR A 35 3.11 13.36 3.27
N TYR A 36 2.71 13.49 2.00
CA TYR A 36 1.76 14.49 1.56
C TYR A 36 0.40 14.34 2.25
N LEU A 37 -0.12 13.13 2.34
CA LEU A 37 -1.39 12.84 2.99
C LEU A 37 -1.33 13.10 4.50
N LYS A 38 -0.25 12.67 5.18
CA LYS A 38 -0.04 12.96 6.61
C LYS A 38 -0.05 14.45 6.91
N LYS A 39 0.57 15.26 6.03
CA LYS A 39 0.62 16.72 6.17
C LYS A 39 -0.75 17.38 5.96
N ASN A 40 -1.59 16.83 5.08
CA ASN A 40 -2.82 17.48 4.62
C ASN A 40 -4.10 16.91 5.26
N ILE A 41 -4.03 15.81 5.99
CA ILE A 41 -5.17 15.19 6.68
C ILE A 41 -4.90 15.22 8.19
N PRO A 42 -5.57 16.13 8.93
CA PRO A 42 -5.39 16.23 10.37
C PRO A 42 -5.81 14.96 11.11
N GLY A 43 -5.01 14.53 12.08
CA GLY A 43 -5.31 13.35 12.90
C GLY A 43 -4.99 12.00 12.25
N LEU A 44 -4.59 11.97 10.97
CA LEU A 44 -4.24 10.73 10.27
C LEU A 44 -3.12 9.98 10.99
N LYS A 45 -3.40 8.74 11.41
CA LYS A 45 -2.41 7.81 11.96
C LYS A 45 -1.83 6.96 10.84
N MET A 46 -0.52 6.73 10.88
CA MET A 46 0.17 5.96 9.86
C MET A 46 0.79 4.70 10.45
N GLY A 47 0.56 3.57 9.75
CA GLY A 47 1.12 2.27 10.12
C GLY A 47 1.93 1.64 8.99
N THR A 48 2.99 0.93 9.36
CA THR A 48 3.81 0.17 8.42
C THR A 48 4.66 -0.87 9.14
N HIS A 49 5.28 -1.77 8.36
CA HIS A 49 6.29 -2.68 8.87
C HIS A 49 7.54 -1.92 9.39
N GLU A 50 8.19 -2.42 10.45
CA GLU A 50 9.37 -1.78 11.05
C GLU A 50 10.47 -1.50 10.02
N ASN A 51 10.72 -2.42 9.10
CA ASN A 51 11.76 -2.26 8.07
C ASN A 51 11.51 -1.03 7.17
N VAL A 52 10.25 -0.74 6.80
CA VAL A 52 9.89 0.46 6.03
C VAL A 52 10.26 1.71 6.81
N ALA A 53 9.89 1.78 8.10
CA ALA A 53 10.21 2.91 8.95
C ALA A 53 11.72 3.13 9.09
N GLN A 54 12.51 2.05 9.17
CA GLN A 54 13.97 2.12 9.22
C GLN A 54 14.59 2.51 7.88
N LEU A 55 14.04 2.04 6.76
CA LEU A 55 14.52 2.39 5.41
C LEU A 55 14.36 3.89 5.14
N LEU A 56 13.24 4.48 5.51
CA LEU A 56 12.96 5.92 5.31
C LEU A 56 13.82 6.86 6.19
N LYS A 57 14.61 6.34 7.12
CA LYS A 57 15.62 7.11 7.86
C LYS A 57 16.94 7.25 7.10
N LYS A 58 17.14 6.47 6.02
CA LYS A 58 18.38 6.46 5.24
C LYS A 58 18.31 7.46 4.10
N GLU A 59 19.17 8.49 4.14
CA GLU A 59 19.22 9.53 3.10
C GLU A 59 19.43 8.95 1.69
N SER A 60 20.27 7.92 1.53
CA SER A 60 20.49 7.27 0.24
C SER A 60 19.25 6.59 -0.32
N VAL A 61 18.40 6.02 0.54
CA VAL A 61 17.12 5.40 0.14
C VAL A 61 16.15 6.48 -0.28
N LEU A 62 15.98 7.54 0.51
CA LEU A 62 15.13 8.67 0.16
C LEU A 62 15.55 9.33 -1.16
N ALA A 63 16.87 9.52 -1.38
CA ALA A 63 17.40 10.07 -2.62
C ALA A 63 17.06 9.18 -3.84
N MET A 64 17.20 7.87 -3.70
CA MET A 64 16.85 6.90 -4.75
C MET A 64 15.34 6.94 -5.04
N MET A 65 14.49 6.87 -4.02
CA MET A 65 13.03 6.89 -4.17
C MET A 65 12.56 8.19 -4.84
N ASN A 66 13.09 9.34 -4.41
CA ASN A 66 12.76 10.63 -5.02
C ASN A 66 13.19 10.69 -6.48
N ARG A 67 14.37 10.14 -6.82
CA ARG A 67 14.81 10.06 -8.22
C ARG A 67 13.86 9.23 -9.08
N LEU A 68 13.39 8.08 -8.59
CA LEU A 68 12.42 7.24 -9.30
C LEU A 68 11.08 7.96 -9.46
N SER A 69 10.60 8.63 -8.40
CA SER A 69 9.38 9.43 -8.43
C SER A 69 9.45 10.58 -9.44
N GLU A 70 10.59 11.27 -9.53
CA GLU A 70 10.78 12.37 -10.50
C GLU A 70 10.75 11.90 -11.96
N ILE A 71 11.15 10.66 -12.26
CA ILE A 71 11.02 10.09 -13.62
C ILE A 71 9.56 9.99 -14.04
N GLN A 72 8.65 9.72 -13.10
CA GLN A 72 7.21 9.60 -13.38
C GLN A 72 6.46 10.94 -13.30
N ARG A 73 7.04 11.96 -12.68
CA ARG A 73 6.39 13.28 -12.47
C ARG A 73 5.79 13.90 -13.73
N PRO A 74 6.43 13.84 -14.92
CA PRO A 74 5.84 14.40 -16.15
C PRO A 74 4.48 13.82 -16.51
N LEU A 75 4.21 12.56 -16.16
CA LEU A 75 2.93 11.89 -16.41
C LEU A 75 1.78 12.47 -15.56
N PHE A 76 2.09 13.16 -14.47
CA PHE A 76 1.13 13.68 -13.49
C PHE A 76 1.20 15.21 -13.35
N LYS A 77 1.89 15.91 -14.27
CA LYS A 77 2.15 17.35 -14.17
C LYS A 77 0.88 18.19 -14.01
N ASP A 78 -0.16 17.85 -14.75
CA ASP A 78 -1.43 18.60 -14.75
C ASP A 78 -2.20 18.42 -13.41
N ILE A 79 -1.92 17.35 -12.67
CA ILE A 79 -2.55 17.04 -11.38
C ILE A 79 -1.70 17.55 -10.22
N ALA A 80 -0.39 17.35 -10.34
CA ALA A 80 0.57 17.66 -9.28
C ALA A 80 0.92 19.17 -9.21
N GLY A 81 0.87 19.87 -10.34
CA GLY A 81 1.27 21.28 -10.39
C GLY A 81 2.68 21.50 -9.83
N ASP A 82 2.81 22.55 -9.02
CA ASP A 82 4.06 22.94 -8.34
C ASP A 82 4.14 22.40 -6.90
N GLU A 83 3.31 21.44 -6.54
CA GLU A 83 3.29 20.84 -5.18
C GLU A 83 4.61 20.14 -4.84
N ASP A 84 5.05 20.27 -3.59
CA ASP A 84 6.17 19.51 -3.05
C ASP A 84 5.74 18.06 -2.78
N LEU A 85 6.13 17.18 -3.67
CA LEU A 85 5.82 15.75 -3.63
C LEU A 85 6.99 14.88 -3.15
N ALA A 86 8.03 15.49 -2.58
CA ALA A 86 9.20 14.77 -2.13
C ALA A 86 8.83 13.72 -1.06
N ILE A 87 9.33 12.51 -1.26
CA ILE A 87 9.28 11.45 -0.25
C ILE A 87 10.24 11.83 0.87
N ARG A 88 9.74 11.85 2.08
CA ARG A 88 10.48 12.26 3.28
C ARG A 88 10.38 11.20 4.35
N THR A 89 11.23 11.32 5.35
CA THR A 89 11.07 10.55 6.60
C THR A 89 9.69 10.82 7.19
N ILE A 90 9.04 9.76 7.66
CA ILE A 90 7.72 9.81 8.29
C ILE A 90 7.84 9.22 9.68
N ASP A 91 7.29 9.90 10.66
CA ASP A 91 7.08 9.34 11.98
C ASP A 91 5.80 8.52 11.95
N PHE A 92 5.95 7.19 11.92
CA PHE A 92 4.83 6.26 11.94
C PHE A 92 4.27 6.13 13.35
N ASP A 93 2.94 6.17 13.45
CA ASP A 93 2.24 6.03 14.73
C ASP A 93 2.13 4.55 15.15
N LEU A 94 2.13 3.64 14.17
CA LEU A 94 1.98 2.19 14.37
C LEU A 94 3.11 1.43 13.67
N THR A 95 3.74 0.53 14.40
CA THR A 95 4.61 -0.50 13.82
C THR A 95 3.80 -1.78 13.73
N LEU A 96 3.55 -2.23 12.51
CA LEU A 96 2.69 -3.37 12.21
C LEU A 96 3.53 -4.62 11.90
N ARG A 97 3.01 -5.77 12.35
CA ARG A 97 3.65 -7.09 12.17
C ARG A 97 2.59 -8.18 12.08
N GLU A 98 3.05 -9.37 11.83
CA GLU A 98 2.22 -10.57 11.81
C GLU A 98 1.31 -10.68 13.03
N GLY A 99 0.02 -10.88 12.78
CA GLY A 99 -1.00 -11.10 13.81
C GLY A 99 -1.53 -9.88 14.51
N ASP A 100 -1.04 -8.67 14.18
CA ASP A 100 -1.63 -7.44 14.70
C ASP A 100 -3.05 -7.25 14.17
N GLU A 101 -3.90 -6.68 15.02
CA GLU A 101 -5.29 -6.36 14.67
C GLU A 101 -5.61 -4.93 15.09
N PHE A 102 -6.45 -4.23 14.33
CA PHE A 102 -6.99 -2.93 14.70
C PHE A 102 -8.43 -2.76 14.23
N ASP A 103 -9.20 -1.99 15.02
CA ASP A 103 -10.62 -1.72 14.76
C ASP A 103 -10.79 -0.61 13.71
N LEU A 104 -11.64 -0.88 12.73
CA LEU A 104 -12.06 0.06 11.68
C LEU A 104 -13.48 0.60 11.92
N GLY A 105 -13.93 0.67 13.17
CA GLY A 105 -15.29 1.12 13.51
C GLY A 105 -16.33 0.00 13.40
N GLY A 106 -16.00 -1.16 13.96
CA GLY A 106 -16.87 -2.35 13.96
C GLY A 106 -16.47 -3.40 12.93
N LEU A 107 -15.40 -3.18 12.19
CA LEU A 107 -14.71 -4.17 11.35
C LEU A 107 -13.30 -4.36 11.88
N THR A 108 -12.79 -5.57 11.78
CA THR A 108 -11.42 -5.91 12.23
C THR A 108 -10.48 -5.93 11.04
N CYS A 109 -9.40 -5.16 11.06
CA CYS A 109 -8.31 -5.33 10.12
C CYS A 109 -7.23 -6.20 10.74
N ARG A 110 -6.91 -7.32 10.09
CA ARG A 110 -5.84 -8.25 10.47
C ARG A 110 -4.62 -8.05 9.59
N VAL A 111 -3.45 -8.01 10.22
CA VAL A 111 -2.18 -7.82 9.54
C VAL A 111 -1.49 -9.16 9.34
N TYR A 112 -1.03 -9.42 8.13
CA TYR A 112 -0.23 -10.58 7.76
C TYR A 112 1.08 -10.12 7.14
N GLU A 113 2.21 -10.66 7.60
CA GLU A 113 3.47 -10.52 6.89
C GLU A 113 3.44 -11.43 5.67
N THR A 114 3.67 -10.87 4.49
CA THR A 114 3.65 -11.56 3.20
C THR A 114 4.96 -11.33 2.44
N PRO A 115 6.11 -11.78 3.00
CA PRO A 115 7.39 -11.58 2.35
C PRO A 115 7.47 -12.32 1.01
N GLY A 116 8.36 -11.85 0.14
CA GLY A 116 8.61 -12.45 -1.18
C GLY A 116 8.73 -11.40 -2.28
N HIS A 117 7.72 -10.54 -2.47
CA HIS A 117 7.86 -9.35 -3.30
C HIS A 117 8.90 -8.41 -2.67
N THR A 118 8.69 -7.96 -1.45
CA THR A 118 9.71 -7.39 -0.59
C THR A 118 9.80 -8.17 0.72
N ARG A 119 10.80 -7.87 1.56
CA ARG A 119 10.95 -8.48 2.88
C ARG A 119 10.03 -7.86 3.94
N ASP A 120 9.48 -6.69 3.64
CA ASP A 120 8.65 -5.87 4.52
C ASP A 120 7.19 -5.80 4.04
N SER A 121 6.80 -6.71 3.13
CA SER A 121 5.45 -6.77 2.61
C SER A 121 4.45 -7.18 3.69
N LEU A 122 3.37 -6.40 3.79
CA LEU A 122 2.21 -6.66 4.62
C LEU A 122 0.95 -6.78 3.76
N ALA A 123 0.09 -7.71 4.13
CA ALA A 123 -1.27 -7.81 3.63
C ALA A 123 -2.26 -7.45 4.76
N PHE A 124 -3.37 -6.83 4.39
CA PHE A 124 -4.42 -6.42 5.30
C PHE A 124 -5.71 -7.15 4.96
N TYR A 125 -6.25 -7.89 5.91
CA TYR A 125 -7.46 -8.69 5.72
C TYR A 125 -8.58 -8.22 6.64
N ILE A 126 -9.77 -8.04 6.08
CA ILE A 126 -10.99 -7.67 6.81
C ILE A 126 -11.95 -8.87 6.75
N PRO A 127 -11.98 -9.73 7.80
CA PRO A 127 -12.74 -10.99 7.80
C PRO A 127 -14.23 -10.82 7.55
N GLU A 128 -14.83 -9.79 8.12
CA GLU A 128 -16.26 -9.51 8.04
C GLU A 128 -16.70 -9.23 6.59
N LEU A 129 -15.79 -8.72 5.76
CA LEU A 129 -16.00 -8.42 4.35
C LEU A 129 -15.35 -9.46 3.42
N LYS A 130 -14.58 -10.40 3.97
CA LYS A 130 -13.69 -11.27 3.21
C LYS A 130 -12.83 -10.47 2.21
N ALA A 131 -12.38 -9.29 2.62
CA ALA A 131 -11.60 -8.39 1.79
C ALA A 131 -10.11 -8.46 2.14
N LEU A 132 -9.27 -8.73 1.15
CA LEU A 132 -7.83 -8.81 1.27
C LEU A 132 -7.15 -7.72 0.42
N PHE A 133 -6.20 -7.03 1.02
CA PHE A 133 -5.36 -6.01 0.38
C PHE A 133 -3.88 -6.45 0.50
N PRO A 134 -3.37 -7.25 -0.45
CA PRO A 134 -2.06 -7.89 -0.35
C PRO A 134 -0.90 -7.02 -0.84
N GLY A 135 -1.13 -5.78 -1.28
CA GLY A 135 -0.14 -5.04 -2.04
C GLY A 135 0.23 -5.78 -3.33
N GLU A 136 1.50 -6.08 -3.53
CA GLU A 136 2.00 -6.84 -4.69
C GLU A 136 2.33 -8.31 -4.37
N ALA A 137 2.03 -8.77 -3.15
CA ALA A 137 2.24 -10.16 -2.76
C ALA A 137 1.30 -11.14 -3.50
N ALA A 138 0.26 -10.67 -4.19
CA ALA A 138 -0.63 -11.46 -5.04
C ALA A 138 -0.46 -11.16 -6.55
N GLY A 139 0.63 -10.51 -6.93
CA GLY A 139 0.89 -10.12 -8.31
C GLY A 139 0.39 -8.73 -8.67
N VAL A 140 0.65 -8.36 -9.92
CA VAL A 140 0.28 -7.08 -10.55
C VAL A 140 -0.32 -7.32 -11.92
N PRO A 141 -1.19 -6.44 -12.44
CA PRO A 141 -1.66 -6.56 -13.83
C PRO A 141 -0.53 -6.26 -14.81
N GLN A 142 -0.41 -7.08 -15.85
CA GLN A 142 0.56 -6.92 -16.93
C GLN A 142 -0.12 -6.61 -18.27
N GLY A 143 0.67 -6.04 -19.18
CA GLY A 143 0.25 -5.74 -20.54
C GLY A 143 -0.44 -4.39 -20.69
N THR A 144 -0.63 -3.96 -21.92
CA THR A 144 -1.28 -2.69 -22.26
C THR A 144 -2.75 -2.64 -21.92
N ASP A 145 -3.38 -3.80 -21.82
CA ASP A 145 -4.77 -3.99 -21.44
C ASP A 145 -4.95 -4.47 -19.98
N GLY A 146 -3.83 -4.81 -19.30
CA GLY A 146 -3.83 -5.22 -17.90
C GLY A 146 -4.59 -6.51 -17.61
N ASN A 147 -4.76 -7.39 -18.60
CA ASN A 147 -5.63 -8.56 -18.47
C ASN A 147 -4.91 -9.82 -17.96
N GLU A 148 -3.58 -9.78 -17.85
CA GLU A 148 -2.79 -10.92 -17.38
C GLU A 148 -2.11 -10.58 -16.04
N PRO A 149 -2.16 -11.48 -15.05
CA PRO A 149 -1.40 -11.29 -13.82
C PRO A 149 0.08 -11.59 -14.05
N GLN A 150 0.94 -10.74 -13.52
CA GLN A 150 2.39 -10.98 -13.42
C GLN A 150 2.76 -11.18 -11.96
N VAL A 151 3.56 -12.20 -11.68
CA VAL A 151 4.16 -12.40 -10.35
C VAL A 151 5.47 -11.63 -10.22
N GLU A 152 5.65 -10.94 -9.09
CA GLU A 152 6.84 -10.14 -8.81
C GLU A 152 7.47 -10.52 -7.46
N PHE A 153 8.48 -11.38 -7.51
CA PHE A 153 9.24 -11.80 -6.33
C PHE A 153 10.67 -11.22 -6.38
N LEU A 154 10.85 -10.03 -5.86
CA LEU A 154 12.14 -9.34 -5.89
C LEU A 154 13.05 -9.75 -4.73
N ALA A 155 12.49 -10.22 -3.61
CA ALA A 155 13.25 -10.61 -2.43
C ALA A 155 13.46 -12.13 -2.33
N SER A 156 12.41 -12.94 -2.52
CA SER A 156 12.46 -14.39 -2.35
C SER A 156 11.29 -15.10 -3.02
N TYR A 157 11.59 -16.01 -3.94
CA TYR A 157 10.57 -16.83 -4.61
C TYR A 157 9.86 -17.78 -3.62
N GLY A 158 10.62 -18.45 -2.75
CA GLY A 158 10.03 -19.40 -1.80
C GLY A 158 9.09 -18.74 -0.81
N ASP A 159 9.48 -17.59 -0.27
CA ASP A 159 8.64 -16.82 0.65
C ASP A 159 7.41 -16.27 -0.06
N TYR A 160 7.54 -15.86 -1.33
CA TYR A 160 6.43 -15.38 -2.15
C TYR A 160 5.36 -16.46 -2.32
N LEU A 161 5.76 -17.70 -2.68
CA LEU A 161 4.83 -18.83 -2.80
C LEU A 161 4.16 -19.15 -1.46
N ALA A 162 4.92 -19.21 -0.37
CA ALA A 162 4.37 -19.46 0.96
C ALA A 162 3.37 -18.38 1.39
N SER A 163 3.62 -17.13 1.02
CA SER A 163 2.71 -16.00 1.27
C SER A 163 1.42 -16.14 0.47
N ILE A 164 1.49 -16.52 -0.81
CA ILE A 164 0.31 -16.79 -1.65
C ILE A 164 -0.50 -17.95 -1.07
N ASP A 165 0.13 -19.10 -0.78
CA ASP A 165 -0.56 -20.27 -0.22
C ASP A 165 -1.33 -19.92 1.06
N ARG A 166 -0.73 -19.11 1.92
CA ARG A 166 -1.37 -18.64 3.13
C ARG A 166 -2.55 -17.71 2.85
N MET A 167 -2.41 -16.75 1.93
CA MET A 167 -3.49 -15.84 1.56
C MET A 167 -4.68 -16.55 0.93
N ILE A 168 -4.45 -17.60 0.12
CA ILE A 168 -5.50 -18.47 -0.42
C ILE A 168 -6.34 -19.09 0.70
N THR A 169 -5.72 -19.48 1.83
CA THR A 169 -6.46 -20.08 2.96
C THR A 169 -7.43 -19.10 3.64
N LEU A 170 -7.27 -17.80 3.43
CA LEU A 170 -8.19 -16.77 3.94
C LEU A 170 -9.50 -16.72 3.14
N ALA A 171 -9.52 -17.37 1.95
CA ALA A 171 -10.66 -17.41 1.02
C ALA A 171 -11.30 -16.02 0.81
N PRO A 172 -10.53 -15.02 0.35
CA PRO A 172 -11.09 -13.68 0.14
C PRO A 172 -12.08 -13.69 -1.03
N GLU A 173 -13.16 -12.93 -0.87
CA GLU A 173 -14.16 -12.67 -1.93
C GLU A 173 -13.98 -11.27 -2.56
N ILE A 174 -13.15 -10.43 -1.93
CA ILE A 174 -12.71 -9.14 -2.46
C ILE A 174 -11.18 -9.11 -2.38
N LEU A 175 -10.51 -8.92 -3.50
CA LEU A 175 -9.06 -8.79 -3.58
C LEU A 175 -8.69 -7.45 -4.20
N GLY A 176 -8.18 -6.53 -3.38
CA GLY A 176 -7.68 -5.22 -3.81
C GLY A 176 -6.17 -5.25 -3.95
N ILE A 177 -5.66 -5.60 -5.14
CA ILE A 177 -4.22 -5.65 -5.38
C ILE A 177 -3.59 -4.26 -5.47
N GLY A 178 -2.26 -4.18 -5.38
CA GLY A 178 -1.53 -2.91 -5.32
C GLY A 178 -1.68 -2.03 -6.55
N HIS A 179 -1.96 -2.61 -7.72
CA HIS A 179 -2.12 -1.92 -8.99
C HIS A 179 -3.38 -2.38 -9.73
N GLY A 180 -4.15 -1.43 -10.24
CA GLY A 180 -5.11 -1.54 -11.32
C GLY A 180 -6.38 -2.35 -11.08
N TRP A 181 -6.37 -3.41 -10.25
CA TRP A 181 -7.51 -4.32 -10.12
C TRP A 181 -8.11 -4.37 -8.72
N VAL A 182 -9.45 -4.51 -8.72
CA VAL A 182 -10.20 -5.08 -7.60
C VAL A 182 -10.97 -6.28 -8.15
N LEU A 183 -10.60 -7.47 -7.72
CA LEU A 183 -11.26 -8.72 -8.11
C LEU A 183 -12.33 -9.05 -7.08
N THR A 184 -13.47 -9.58 -7.53
CA THR A 184 -14.60 -9.92 -6.65
C THR A 184 -15.18 -11.28 -7.02
N GLY A 185 -15.67 -12.00 -6.01
CA GLY A 185 -16.29 -13.31 -6.17
C GLY A 185 -15.54 -14.41 -5.42
N PRO A 186 -16.10 -15.65 -5.44
CA PRO A 186 -15.52 -16.75 -4.68
C PRO A 186 -14.13 -17.20 -5.15
N ASP A 187 -13.76 -16.83 -6.37
CA ASP A 187 -12.48 -17.16 -7.01
C ASP A 187 -11.60 -15.89 -7.18
N ALA A 188 -11.71 -14.94 -6.27
CA ALA A 188 -10.95 -13.69 -6.34
C ALA A 188 -9.44 -13.90 -6.16
N MET A 189 -9.01 -15.05 -5.59
CA MET A 189 -7.61 -15.40 -5.38
C MET A 189 -7.32 -16.85 -5.75
#